data_7446bbe5ca8d3184f39a6f15e124e834
#
_entry.id   7446bbe5ca8d3184f39a6f15e124e834
#
_cell.length_a   1.000
_cell.length_b   1.000
_cell.length_c   1.000
_cell.angle_alpha   90.00
_cell.angle_beta   90.00
_cell.angle_gamma   90.00
#
_symmetry.space_group_name_H-M   'P 1'
#
loop_
_entity.id
_entity.type
_entity.pdbx_description
1 polymer ?
#
loop_
_entity_poly.entity_id
_entity_poly.type
_entity_poly.pdbx_seq_one_letter_code
_entity_poly.pdbx_strand_id
1 'polypeptide(L)'
;MTVPSSSAEHALEARPEMPGETLSRVAMTPAALELIRRLLPIHGPLMFHQSGGCCDGSAPMCYPAGDFTTGAADVLLGTFALPAEGDQAAVEIPFWMSAAQFEYWKHTHLTLDVVDGRGSGFSVEAPEGKRFLIRSRLMAGSG
;
A
#
# COMPACT_ATOMS: atom_id res chain seq x y z
N MET A 1 -11.64 -24.05 -10.23
CA MET A 1 -11.62 -23.61 -9.77
C MET A 1 -11.97 -22.47 -9.56
N THR A 2 -12.16 -21.94 -9.21
CA THR A 2 -12.51 -20.99 -9.17
C THR A 2 -12.24 -20.04 -8.34
N VAL A 3 -12.01 -19.34 -8.42
CA VAL A 3 -11.60 -18.51 -7.80
C VAL A 3 -12.35 -17.52 -7.43
N PRO A 4 -12.37 -17.07 -6.69
CA PRO A 4 -13.05 -16.26 -6.31
C PRO A 4 -12.77 -15.12 -6.32
N SER A 5 -12.82 -14.60 -6.32
CA SER A 5 -13.04 -13.71 -6.32
C SER A 5 -12.41 -12.73 -6.17
N SER A 6 -12.60 -12.23 -6.50
CA SER A 6 -12.43 -11.05 -6.52
C SER A 6 -11.70 -10.58 -5.49
N SER A 7 -12.10 -10.70 -4.61
CA SER A 7 -11.47 -10.14 -3.63
C SER A 7 -10.21 -10.67 -3.57
N ALA A 8 -10.06 -11.69 -4.12
CA ALA A 8 -8.88 -12.29 -3.96
C ALA A 8 -7.90 -11.65 -4.77
N GLU A 9 -8.16 -10.64 -5.39
CA GLU A 9 -7.27 -10.10 -6.17
C GLU A 9 -6.15 -9.52 -5.47
N HIS A 10 -5.31 -10.28 -4.81
CA HIS A 10 -4.08 -9.79 -4.21
C HIS A 10 -2.94 -10.26 -5.08
N ALA A 11 -2.28 -9.35 -5.74
CA ALA A 11 -1.12 -9.67 -6.52
C ALA A 11 0.12 -9.82 -5.65
N LEU A 12 0.13 -9.18 -4.50
CA LEU A 12 1.31 -9.20 -3.64
C LEU A 12 0.90 -8.81 -2.23
N GLU A 13 1.42 -9.54 -1.24
CA GLU A 13 1.18 -9.19 0.15
C GLU A 13 2.45 -8.65 0.76
N ALA A 14 2.33 -7.64 1.59
CA ALA A 14 3.48 -7.04 2.23
C ALA A 14 4.01 -7.94 3.33
N ARG A 15 5.32 -7.97 3.50
CA ARG A 15 5.94 -8.67 4.60
C ARG A 15 5.60 -7.94 5.88
N PRO A 16 5.15 -8.65 6.93
CA PRO A 16 4.84 -7.97 8.20
C PRO A 16 6.10 -7.39 8.80
N GLU A 17 5.98 -6.18 9.33
CA GLU A 17 7.14 -5.50 9.90
C GLU A 17 6.96 -5.14 11.36
N MET A 18 5.77 -5.35 11.91
CA MET A 18 5.56 -5.01 13.31
C MET A 18 6.06 -6.15 14.18
N PRO A 19 6.69 -5.83 15.31
CA PRO A 19 7.27 -6.86 16.17
C PRO A 19 6.25 -7.92 16.56
N GLY A 20 6.63 -9.17 16.41
CA GLY A 20 5.77 -10.29 16.82
C GLY A 20 4.69 -10.66 15.83
N GLU A 21 4.54 -9.95 14.73
CA GLU A 21 3.49 -10.26 13.79
C GLU A 21 3.99 -11.17 12.69
N THR A 22 3.15 -12.13 12.32
CA THR A 22 3.47 -13.04 11.24
C THR A 22 2.48 -12.95 10.09
N LEU A 23 1.36 -12.25 10.28
CA LEU A 23 0.35 -12.11 9.24
C LEU A 23 0.51 -10.79 8.52
N SER A 24 0.35 -10.79 7.21
CA SER A 24 0.41 -9.57 6.44
C SER A 24 -0.79 -8.70 6.77
N ARG A 25 -0.57 -7.42 6.90
CA ARG A 25 -1.63 -6.45 7.16
C ARG A 25 -2.04 -5.68 5.93
N VAL A 26 -1.25 -5.72 4.88
CA VAL A 26 -1.56 -4.95 3.68
C VAL A 26 -1.13 -5.72 2.45
N ALA A 27 -1.96 -5.65 1.42
CA ALA A 27 -1.69 -6.30 0.14
C ALA A 27 -1.98 -5.30 -0.96
N MET A 28 -1.66 -5.63 -2.20
CA MET A 28 -2.00 -4.78 -3.33
C MET A 28 -2.64 -5.61 -4.43
N THR A 29 -3.51 -4.95 -5.19
CA THR A 29 -4.18 -5.58 -6.32
C THR A 29 -3.25 -5.62 -7.52
N PRO A 30 -3.56 -6.43 -8.54
CA PRO A 30 -2.78 -6.39 -9.78
C PRO A 30 -2.75 -5.01 -10.42
N ALA A 31 -3.86 -4.26 -10.36
CA ALA A 31 -3.90 -2.92 -10.94
C ALA A 31 -2.95 -1.98 -10.21
N ALA A 32 -2.89 -2.08 -8.88
CA ALA A 32 -1.97 -1.25 -8.12
C ALA A 32 -0.53 -1.62 -8.43
N LEU A 33 -0.24 -2.92 -8.52
CA LEU A 33 1.11 -3.36 -8.83
C LEU A 33 1.54 -2.86 -10.21
N GLU A 34 0.65 -2.93 -11.18
CA GLU A 34 0.97 -2.48 -12.53
C GLU A 34 1.28 -0.99 -12.55
N LEU A 35 0.48 -0.19 -11.86
CA LEU A 35 0.73 1.25 -11.82
C LEU A 35 2.07 1.54 -11.14
N ILE A 36 2.37 0.85 -10.04
CA ILE A 36 3.63 1.06 -9.34
C ILE A 36 4.80 0.74 -10.26
N ARG A 37 4.70 -0.32 -11.05
CA ARG A 37 5.79 -0.67 -11.94
C ARG A 37 5.99 0.38 -13.04
N ARG A 38 4.94 1.11 -13.39
CA ARG A 38 5.08 2.23 -14.33
C ARG A 38 5.69 3.45 -13.67
N LEU A 39 5.46 3.64 -12.38
CA LEU A 39 5.95 4.83 -11.68
C LEU A 39 7.41 4.69 -11.26
N LEU A 40 7.86 3.48 -10.99
CA LEU A 40 9.22 3.26 -10.50
C LEU A 40 10.31 3.82 -11.42
N PRO A 41 10.25 3.60 -12.75
CA PRO A 41 11.30 4.15 -13.60
C PRO A 41 11.32 5.67 -13.62
N ILE A 42 10.16 6.29 -13.36
CA ILE A 42 10.05 7.74 -13.41
C ILE A 42 10.54 8.37 -12.12
N HIS A 43 10.17 7.79 -11.00
CA HIS A 43 10.39 8.41 -9.69
C HIS A 43 11.43 7.70 -8.83
N GLY A 44 11.88 6.52 -9.24
CA GLY A 44 12.77 5.73 -8.40
C GLY A 44 12.00 5.04 -7.30
N PRO A 45 12.69 4.56 -6.28
CA PRO A 45 12.01 3.84 -5.18
C PRO A 45 10.89 4.66 -4.58
N LEU A 46 9.82 3.98 -4.18
CA LEU A 46 8.61 4.64 -3.69
C LEU A 46 8.32 4.21 -2.26
N MET A 47 7.47 4.98 -1.59
CA MET A 47 6.95 4.62 -0.29
C MET A 47 5.50 5.09 -0.19
N PHE A 48 4.74 4.48 0.70
CA PHE A 48 3.36 4.90 0.95
C PHE A 48 3.22 5.37 2.38
N HIS A 49 2.32 6.32 2.60
CA HIS A 49 2.00 6.79 3.94
C HIS A 49 0.51 7.11 4.02
N GLN A 50 -0.18 6.49 4.99
CA GLN A 50 -1.59 6.73 5.24
C GLN A 50 -1.68 7.55 6.51
N SER A 51 -1.90 8.86 6.38
CA SER A 51 -1.94 9.72 7.54
C SER A 51 -3.34 10.19 7.90
N GLY A 52 -4.31 9.96 7.06
CA GLY A 52 -5.68 10.35 7.36
C GLY A 52 -6.66 9.36 6.78
N GLY A 53 -7.95 9.58 7.05
CA GLY A 53 -8.98 8.71 6.51
C GLY A 53 -9.26 7.53 7.44
N CYS A 54 -10.52 7.24 7.64
CA CYS A 54 -10.91 6.17 8.56
C CYS A 54 -11.82 5.16 7.89
N CYS A 55 -11.99 5.23 6.60
CA CYS A 55 -12.94 4.38 5.88
C CYS A 55 -12.36 3.85 4.60
N ASP A 56 -13.01 2.81 4.08
CA ASP A 56 -12.67 2.31 2.75
C ASP A 56 -12.66 3.47 1.77
N GLY A 57 -11.77 3.42 0.82
CA GLY A 57 -11.68 4.47 -0.17
C GLY A 57 -10.73 5.59 0.19
N SER A 58 -10.19 5.57 1.41
CA SER A 58 -9.18 6.56 1.78
C SER A 58 -7.96 6.41 0.88
N ALA A 59 -7.32 7.52 0.57
CA ALA A 59 -6.19 7.53 -0.36
C ALA A 59 -4.88 7.70 0.40
N PRO A 60 -4.03 6.66 0.41
CA PRO A 60 -2.69 6.86 0.94
C PRO A 60 -1.89 7.68 -0.06
N MET A 61 -0.91 8.40 0.44
CA MET A 61 -0.02 9.14 -0.43
C MET A 61 1.13 8.24 -0.86
N CYS A 62 1.55 8.39 -2.10
CA CYS A 62 2.71 7.69 -2.62
C CYS A 62 3.79 8.72 -2.89
N TYR A 63 4.94 8.55 -2.27
CA TYR A 63 6.06 9.50 -2.40
C TYR A 63 7.29 8.81 -2.94
N PRO A 64 8.17 9.53 -3.63
CA PRO A 64 9.52 8.99 -3.84
C PRO A 64 10.14 8.74 -2.46
N ALA A 65 10.77 7.60 -2.31
CA ALA A 65 11.38 7.26 -1.03
C ALA A 65 12.39 8.33 -0.67
N GLY A 66 12.30 8.80 0.55
CA GLY A 66 13.20 9.86 0.99
C GLY A 66 12.58 11.24 0.96
N ASP A 67 11.49 11.41 0.22
CA ASP A 67 10.81 12.70 0.18
C ASP A 67 9.91 12.92 1.38
N PHE A 68 9.61 11.87 2.11
CA PHE A 68 8.77 11.96 3.30
C PHE A 68 9.55 11.36 4.46
N THR A 69 9.71 12.12 5.51
CA THR A 69 10.45 11.67 6.67
C THR A 69 9.51 11.05 7.68
N THR A 70 9.71 9.78 8.01
CA THR A 70 8.92 9.13 9.04
C THR A 70 9.57 9.35 10.40
N GLY A 71 8.80 9.21 11.43
CA GLY A 71 9.29 9.43 12.78
C GLY A 71 8.61 8.52 13.79
N ALA A 72 8.75 8.88 15.05
CA ALA A 72 8.24 8.03 16.14
C ALA A 72 6.73 7.90 16.11
N ALA A 73 6.03 8.83 15.47
CA ALA A 73 4.58 8.77 15.40
C ALA A 73 4.08 7.96 14.20
N ASP A 74 4.98 7.29 13.50
CA ASP A 74 4.61 6.50 12.33
C ASP A 74 4.88 5.03 12.60
N VAL A 75 4.03 4.18 12.01
CA VAL A 75 4.12 2.74 12.16
C VAL A 75 4.36 2.13 10.79
N LEU A 76 5.35 1.26 10.68
CA LEU A 76 5.60 0.56 9.42
C LEU A 76 4.72 -0.68 9.41
N LEU A 77 3.67 -0.64 8.60
CA LEU A 77 2.70 -1.72 8.54
C LEU A 77 3.24 -2.94 7.84
N GLY A 78 4.01 -2.72 6.80
CA GLY A 78 4.58 -3.82 6.04
C GLY A 78 5.42 -3.30 4.90
N THR A 79 6.13 -4.19 4.25
CA THR A 79 6.98 -3.83 3.12
C THR A 79 6.65 -4.74 1.96
N PHE A 80 6.32 -4.14 0.82
CA PHE A 80 6.07 -4.89 -0.40
C PHE A 80 7.40 -5.20 -1.06
N ALA A 81 7.69 -6.47 -1.25
CA ALA A 81 8.92 -6.88 -1.91
C ALA A 81 8.58 -7.23 -3.35
N LEU A 82 8.82 -6.32 -4.26
CA LEU A 82 8.55 -6.55 -5.68
C LEU A 82 9.73 -7.28 -6.30
N PRO A 83 9.49 -8.43 -6.90
CA PRO A 83 10.59 -9.14 -7.53
C PRO A 83 11.08 -8.41 -8.77
N ALA A 84 12.30 -8.71 -9.17
CA ALA A 84 12.82 -8.18 -10.41
C ALA A 84 11.94 -8.67 -11.57
N GLU A 85 11.73 -7.81 -12.53
CA GLU A 85 10.92 -8.17 -13.68
C GLU A 85 11.39 -7.38 -14.88
N GLY A 86 11.70 -8.07 -15.97
CA GLY A 86 12.25 -7.40 -17.13
C GLY A 86 13.51 -6.65 -16.78
N ASP A 87 13.56 -5.39 -17.12
CA ASP A 87 14.72 -4.57 -16.80
C ASP A 87 14.65 -3.96 -15.40
N GLN A 88 13.59 -4.23 -14.66
CA GLN A 88 13.46 -3.65 -13.34
C GLN A 88 14.09 -4.55 -12.29
N ALA A 89 14.94 -3.97 -11.45
CA ALA A 89 15.52 -4.71 -10.35
C ALA A 89 14.48 -4.92 -9.26
N ALA A 90 14.72 -5.88 -8.38
CA ALA A 90 13.86 -6.08 -7.22
C ALA A 90 13.90 -4.82 -6.36
N VAL A 91 12.75 -4.48 -5.77
CA VAL A 91 12.67 -3.27 -4.97
C VAL A 91 11.73 -3.51 -3.81
N GLU A 92 11.97 -2.85 -2.69
CA GLU A 92 11.10 -2.93 -1.53
C GLU A 92 10.40 -1.60 -1.34
N ILE A 93 9.10 -1.66 -1.08
CA ILE A 93 8.28 -0.46 -0.94
C ILE A 93 7.59 -0.52 0.42
N PRO A 94 7.99 0.33 1.35
CA PRO A 94 7.38 0.33 2.68
C PRO A 94 6.03 1.03 2.66
N PHE A 95 5.12 0.52 3.47
CA PHE A 95 3.80 1.12 3.65
C PHE A 95 3.69 1.56 5.10
N TRP A 96 3.66 2.87 5.30
CA TRP A 96 3.62 3.47 6.63
C TRP A 96 2.22 3.98 6.96
N MET A 97 1.94 4.09 8.23
CA MET A 97 0.68 4.65 8.69
C MET A 97 0.99 5.43 9.96
N SER A 98 0.29 6.55 10.18
CA SER A 98 0.49 7.27 11.43
C SER A 98 -0.03 6.41 12.56
N ALA A 99 0.56 6.57 13.74
CA ALA A 99 0.14 5.79 14.90
C ALA A 99 -1.32 6.04 15.22
N ALA A 100 -1.79 7.26 15.05
CA ALA A 100 -3.19 7.58 15.30
C ALA A 100 -4.11 6.83 14.35
N GLN A 101 -3.72 6.71 13.09
CA GLN A 101 -4.51 5.96 12.12
C GLN A 101 -4.48 4.48 12.43
N PHE A 102 -3.35 3.98 12.91
CA PHE A 102 -3.23 2.57 13.22
C PHE A 102 -4.23 2.15 14.29
N GLU A 103 -4.59 3.04 15.21
CA GLU A 103 -5.59 2.69 16.22
C GLU A 103 -6.93 2.36 15.58
N TYR A 104 -7.26 2.97 14.45
CA TYR A 104 -8.50 2.65 13.74
C TYR A 104 -8.37 1.36 12.96
N TRP A 105 -7.19 1.09 12.40
CA TRP A 105 -7.05 0.01 11.44
C TRP A 105 -6.41 -1.26 11.99
N LYS A 106 -6.06 -1.28 13.28
CA LYS A 106 -5.21 -2.38 13.78
C LYS A 106 -5.87 -3.75 13.73
N HIS A 107 -7.17 -3.81 13.57
CA HIS A 107 -7.85 -5.11 13.46
C HIS A 107 -8.26 -5.40 12.02
N THR A 108 -7.75 -4.67 11.06
CA THR A 108 -8.15 -4.84 9.68
C THR A 108 -6.97 -5.18 8.79
N HIS A 109 -7.29 -5.84 7.70
CA HIS A 109 -6.35 -6.07 6.61
C HIS A 109 -6.69 -5.06 5.53
N LEU A 110 -5.68 -4.40 4.99
CA LEU A 110 -5.87 -3.37 3.98
C LEU A 110 -5.40 -3.87 2.63
N THR A 111 -6.11 -3.49 1.60
CA THR A 111 -5.71 -3.80 0.23
C THR A 111 -5.54 -2.51 -0.52
N LEU A 112 -4.35 -2.30 -1.05
CA LEU A 112 -4.05 -1.13 -1.86
C LEU A 112 -4.56 -1.40 -3.26
N ASP A 113 -5.44 -0.52 -3.74
CA ASP A 113 -6.03 -0.64 -5.06
C ASP A 113 -5.86 0.70 -5.77
N VAL A 114 -6.28 0.76 -7.00
CA VAL A 114 -6.17 2.00 -7.76
C VAL A 114 -7.39 2.15 -8.64
N VAL A 115 -7.88 3.37 -8.77
CA VAL A 115 -9.02 3.67 -9.63
C VAL A 115 -8.67 4.91 -10.44
N ASP A 116 -9.41 5.14 -11.51
CA ASP A 116 -9.28 6.36 -12.26
C ASP A 116 -9.79 7.52 -11.41
N GLY A 117 -9.14 8.65 -11.53
CA GLY A 117 -9.59 9.81 -10.80
C GLY A 117 -8.41 10.72 -10.48
N ARG A 118 -8.73 11.80 -9.78
CA ARG A 118 -7.69 12.74 -9.42
C ARG A 118 -7.03 12.28 -8.13
N GLY A 119 -5.74 12.08 -8.18
CA GLY A 119 -4.99 11.72 -6.99
C GLY A 119 -4.78 12.91 -6.08
N SER A 120 -4.23 12.63 -4.90
CA SER A 120 -3.93 13.69 -3.93
C SER A 120 -2.73 14.48 -4.41
N GLY A 121 -2.81 15.78 -4.27
CA GLY A 121 -1.83 16.74 -4.71
C GLY A 121 -0.42 16.26 -5.01
N PHE A 122 0.35 15.93 -3.99
CA PHE A 122 1.75 15.58 -4.20
C PHE A 122 2.00 14.09 -4.39
N SER A 123 0.96 13.28 -4.41
CA SER A 123 1.12 11.85 -4.61
C SER A 123 1.56 11.59 -6.05
N VAL A 124 2.52 10.69 -6.24
CA VAL A 124 3.15 10.53 -7.54
C VAL A 124 2.23 9.99 -8.63
N GLU A 125 1.12 9.37 -8.26
CA GLU A 125 0.20 8.84 -9.26
C GLU A 125 -0.76 9.90 -9.80
N ALA A 126 -0.82 11.08 -9.19
CA ALA A 126 -1.77 12.10 -9.61
C ALA A 126 -1.64 12.48 -11.08
N PRO A 127 -0.44 12.69 -11.62
CA PRO A 127 -0.33 13.05 -13.04
C PRO A 127 -0.79 11.96 -13.98
N GLU A 128 -0.92 10.72 -13.50
CA GLU A 128 -1.37 9.61 -14.34
C GLU A 128 -2.89 9.57 -14.47
N GLY A 129 -3.61 10.45 -13.79
CA GLY A 129 -5.05 10.38 -13.78
C GLY A 129 -5.58 9.22 -12.95
N LYS A 130 -4.79 8.77 -12.00
CA LYS A 130 -5.13 7.62 -11.16
C LYS A 130 -5.10 8.04 -9.71
N ARG A 131 -5.74 7.23 -8.86
CA ARG A 131 -5.76 7.47 -7.44
C ARG A 131 -5.62 6.16 -6.71
N PHE A 132 -4.64 6.05 -5.82
CA PHE A 132 -4.56 4.89 -4.94
C PHE A 132 -5.62 5.04 -3.85
N LEU A 133 -6.16 3.92 -3.44
CA LEU A 133 -7.07 3.91 -2.30
C LEU A 133 -6.91 2.60 -1.56
N ILE A 134 -7.43 2.54 -0.35
CA ILE A 134 -7.37 1.31 0.41
C ILE A 134 -8.78 0.75 0.59
N ARG A 135 -8.86 -0.58 0.60
CA ARG A 135 -10.07 -1.30 0.94
C ARG A 135 -9.74 -2.11 2.19
N SER A 136 -10.68 -2.26 3.08
CA SER A 136 -10.40 -2.90 4.35
C SER A 136 -11.37 -4.03 4.61
N ARG A 137 -10.92 -4.98 5.42
CA ARG A 137 -11.77 -6.05 5.93
C ARG A 137 -11.22 -6.45 7.28
N LEU A 138 -12.07 -7.03 8.12
CA LEU A 138 -11.59 -7.51 9.40
C LEU A 138 -10.65 -8.69 9.17
N MET A 139 -9.61 -8.77 9.97
CA MET A 139 -8.67 -9.86 9.84
C MET A 139 -9.29 -11.11 10.43
N ALA A 140 -9.22 -12.20 9.66
CA ALA A 140 -9.75 -13.47 10.11
C ALA A 140 -9.00 -13.91 11.35
N GLY A 141 -9.73 -14.43 12.30
CA GLY A 141 -9.09 -14.93 13.49
C GLY A 141 -8.65 -13.86 14.47
N SER A 142 -8.90 -12.62 14.16
CA SER A 142 -8.47 -11.57 15.05
C SER A 142 -9.42 -11.42 16.20
N GLY A 143 -10.47 -12.12 16.18
CA GLY A 143 -11.47 -11.99 17.23
C GLY A 143 -11.00 -12.59 18.50
#